data_91500552091945a59822f093e0b61432
#
_entry.id   91500552091945a59822f093e0b61432
#
_cell.length_a   1.000
_cell.length_b   1.000
_cell.length_c   1.000
_cell.angle_alpha   90.00
_cell.angle_beta   90.00
_cell.angle_gamma   90.00
#
_symmetry.space_group_name_H-M   'P 1'
#
loop_
_entity.id
_entity.type
_entity.pdbx_description
1 polymer ?
#
loop_
_entity_poly.entity_id
_entity_poly.type
_entity_poly.pdbx_seq_one_letter_code
_entity_poly.pdbx_strand_id
1 'polypeptide(L)'
;PQDIWTALCNGAHPAIKKSIENYIDKFGDRCVGELKLETISHTQNPTLFVKVIKSYVTQGITQKRKDNNIENDLRGAAQKGIASRLKGSPIKQWWFNYVLNKARDLVSNRENLRFERTRGFGMVRTMFSALGEKLYEQGILKDARDVFYLELAEIKQLDTNSFSEELKQHIDKRKLEFSKYKEQEPPQERFFSYGNNFSDEFIYSKEKLAPIEGDLKGIGCCPGIVQAKVRVVNDPD
;
A
#
# COMPACT_ATOMS: atom_id res chain seq x y z
N PRO A 1 2.57 9.61 -18.76
CA PRO A 1 2.99 10.16 -17.47
C PRO A 1 4.44 10.63 -17.46
N GLN A 2 5.34 9.88 -18.12
CA GLN A 2 6.76 10.24 -18.23
C GLN A 2 6.93 11.62 -18.88
N ASP A 3 6.29 11.86 -20.02
CA ASP A 3 6.38 13.13 -20.74
C ASP A 3 5.89 14.32 -19.90
N ILE A 4 4.82 14.07 -19.10
CA ILE A 4 4.27 15.08 -18.19
C ILE A 4 5.29 15.43 -17.10
N TRP A 5 5.89 14.42 -16.49
CA TRP A 5 6.91 14.64 -15.46
C TRP A 5 8.15 15.33 -16.00
N THR A 6 8.62 14.92 -17.18
CA THR A 6 9.75 15.56 -17.87
C THR A 6 9.45 17.01 -18.19
N ALA A 7 8.24 17.34 -18.69
CA ALA A 7 7.82 18.71 -18.96
C ALA A 7 7.81 19.57 -17.69
N LEU A 8 7.32 19.01 -16.56
CA LEU A 8 7.35 19.68 -15.25
C LEU A 8 8.79 19.92 -14.77
N CYS A 9 9.69 18.97 -14.98
CA CYS A 9 11.11 19.13 -14.65
C CYS A 9 11.79 20.19 -15.50
N ASN A 10 11.38 20.35 -16.76
CA ASN A 10 11.87 21.38 -17.70
C ASN A 10 11.24 22.76 -17.48
N GLY A 11 10.53 22.96 -16.38
CA GLY A 11 9.99 24.26 -15.99
C GLY A 11 8.55 24.54 -16.40
N ALA A 12 7.85 23.58 -17.01
CA ALA A 12 6.41 23.71 -17.22
C ALA A 12 5.67 23.71 -15.87
N HIS A 13 4.84 24.72 -15.62
CA HIS A 13 3.98 24.81 -14.42
C HIS A 13 4.73 24.60 -13.06
N PRO A 14 5.65 25.49 -12.67
CA PRO A 14 6.48 25.33 -11.45
C PRO A 14 5.67 25.12 -10.16
N ALA A 15 4.50 25.78 -10.06
CA ALA A 15 3.61 25.64 -8.91
C ALA A 15 3.05 24.21 -8.75
N ILE A 16 2.72 23.57 -9.88
CA ILE A 16 2.23 22.17 -9.88
C ILE A 16 3.37 21.24 -9.51
N LYS A 17 4.55 21.41 -10.08
CA LYS A 17 5.75 20.64 -9.74
C LYS A 17 6.02 20.69 -8.24
N LYS A 18 6.10 21.90 -7.68
CA LYS A 18 6.33 22.11 -6.25
C LYS A 18 5.27 21.45 -5.38
N SER A 19 3.99 21.46 -5.80
CA SER A 19 2.92 20.78 -5.06
C SER A 19 3.07 19.26 -5.08
N ILE A 20 3.49 18.69 -6.20
CA ILE A 20 3.77 17.26 -6.36
C ILE A 20 4.98 16.87 -5.49
N GLU A 21 6.07 17.63 -5.56
CA GLU A 21 7.28 17.39 -4.77
C GLU A 21 6.99 17.45 -3.26
N ASN A 22 6.24 18.45 -2.80
CA ASN A 22 5.83 18.56 -1.40
C ASN A 22 4.97 17.38 -0.95
N TYR A 23 4.11 16.87 -1.84
CA TYR A 23 3.29 15.69 -1.53
C TYR A 23 4.15 14.43 -1.46
N ILE A 24 5.05 14.24 -2.42
CA ILE A 24 5.95 13.08 -2.47
C ILE A 24 6.91 13.09 -1.27
N ASP A 25 7.46 14.24 -0.90
CA ASP A 25 8.32 14.38 0.28
C ASP A 25 7.59 13.90 1.56
N LYS A 26 6.32 14.25 1.69
CA LYS A 26 5.53 13.89 2.87
C LYS A 26 4.93 12.48 2.82
N PHE A 27 4.51 12.01 1.65
CA PHE A 27 3.70 10.80 1.49
C PHE A 27 4.23 9.83 0.43
N GLY A 28 5.38 10.08 -0.16
CA GLY A 28 5.87 9.33 -1.32
C GLY A 28 6.15 7.86 -1.07
N ASP A 29 6.37 7.46 0.17
CA ASP A 29 6.53 6.05 0.54
C ASP A 29 5.19 5.31 0.66
N ARG A 30 4.06 6.04 0.70
CA ARG A 30 2.73 5.44 0.76
C ARG A 30 2.25 5.06 -0.63
N CYS A 31 2.44 3.80 -0.98
CA CYS A 31 2.09 3.24 -2.28
C CYS A 31 1.56 1.80 -2.13
N VAL A 32 1.03 1.24 -3.20
CA VAL A 32 0.63 -0.18 -3.22
C VAL A 32 1.85 -1.05 -2.94
N GLY A 33 1.74 -1.96 -2.00
CA GLY A 33 2.87 -2.79 -1.55
C GLY A 33 3.89 -2.05 -0.67
N GLU A 34 3.51 -0.97 -0.01
CA GLU A 34 4.37 -0.10 0.81
C GLU A 34 5.21 -0.83 1.88
N LEU A 35 4.76 -1.99 2.33
CA LEU A 35 5.47 -2.83 3.30
C LEU A 35 6.40 -3.87 2.67
N LYS A 36 6.55 -3.86 1.35
CA LYS A 36 7.51 -4.68 0.62
C LYS A 36 8.72 -3.82 0.25
N LEU A 37 9.91 -4.29 0.56
CA LEU A 37 11.14 -3.52 0.32
C LEU A 37 11.46 -3.35 -1.16
N GLU A 38 11.10 -4.33 -1.97
CA GLU A 38 11.29 -4.32 -3.42
C GLU A 38 10.32 -3.40 -4.18
N THR A 39 9.28 -2.87 -3.50
CA THR A 39 8.31 -1.97 -4.14
C THR A 39 8.98 -0.64 -4.52
N ILE A 40 8.74 -0.17 -5.73
CA ILE A 40 9.16 1.17 -6.17
C ILE A 40 8.14 2.18 -5.63
N SER A 41 8.59 3.04 -4.72
CA SER A 41 7.74 4.09 -4.14
C SER A 41 7.65 5.32 -5.06
N HIS A 42 6.70 6.21 -4.76
CA HIS A 42 6.60 7.50 -5.46
C HIS A 42 7.82 8.40 -5.19
N THR A 43 8.52 8.20 -4.07
CA THR A 43 9.80 8.87 -3.76
C THR A 43 10.88 8.44 -4.75
N GLN A 44 10.95 7.15 -5.07
CA GLN A 44 11.94 6.63 -6.02
C GLN A 44 11.55 6.90 -7.48
N ASN A 45 10.26 6.89 -7.78
CA ASN A 45 9.75 7.17 -9.12
C ASN A 45 8.50 8.07 -9.10
N PRO A 46 8.69 9.40 -9.16
CA PRO A 46 7.60 10.38 -9.18
C PRO A 46 6.59 10.20 -10.33
N THR A 47 7.00 9.56 -11.42
CA THR A 47 6.13 9.29 -12.57
C THR A 47 4.94 8.41 -12.21
N LEU A 48 5.10 7.50 -11.25
CA LEU A 48 4.01 6.66 -10.74
C LEU A 48 2.92 7.51 -10.10
N PHE A 49 3.29 8.54 -9.35
CA PHE A 49 2.33 9.47 -8.75
C PHE A 49 1.62 10.33 -9.82
N VAL A 50 2.35 10.77 -10.83
CA VAL A 50 1.76 11.48 -11.99
C VAL A 50 0.77 10.59 -12.74
N LYS A 51 1.03 9.26 -12.84
CA LYS A 51 0.08 8.29 -13.42
C LYS A 51 -1.24 8.28 -12.62
N VAL A 52 -1.16 8.28 -11.29
CA VAL A 52 -2.33 8.34 -10.40
C VAL A 52 -3.12 9.63 -10.59
N ILE A 53 -2.45 10.79 -10.59
CA ILE A 53 -3.11 12.09 -10.83
C ILE A 53 -3.82 12.09 -12.19
N LYS A 54 -3.13 11.63 -13.24
CA LYS A 54 -3.70 11.54 -14.59
C LYS A 54 -4.97 10.68 -14.60
N SER A 55 -4.96 9.55 -13.91
CA SER A 55 -6.14 8.67 -13.79
C SER A 55 -7.32 9.40 -13.15
N TYR A 56 -7.11 10.13 -12.06
CA TYR A 56 -8.18 10.92 -11.42
C TYR A 56 -8.74 12.01 -12.34
N VAL A 57 -7.87 12.74 -13.04
CA VAL A 57 -8.29 13.79 -13.99
C VAL A 57 -9.11 13.17 -15.12
N THR A 58 -8.66 12.06 -15.69
CA THR A 58 -9.37 11.36 -16.78
C THR A 58 -10.75 10.84 -16.34
N GLN A 59 -10.88 10.45 -15.07
CA GLN A 59 -12.16 9.99 -14.50
C GLN A 59 -13.09 11.15 -14.07
N GLY A 60 -12.66 12.41 -14.26
CA GLY A 60 -13.43 13.56 -13.84
C GLY A 60 -13.51 13.78 -12.33
N ILE A 61 -12.65 13.10 -11.55
CA ILE A 61 -12.59 13.22 -10.08
C ILE A 61 -11.79 14.48 -9.71
N THR A 62 -12.19 15.62 -10.26
CA THR A 62 -11.50 16.91 -10.04
C THR A 62 -12.22 17.80 -9.05
N GLN A 63 -13.46 17.48 -8.70
CA GLN A 63 -14.24 18.27 -7.75
C GLN A 63 -13.89 17.92 -6.31
N LYS A 64 -13.54 18.92 -5.52
CA LYS A 64 -13.59 18.81 -4.05
C LYS A 64 -14.94 18.23 -3.67
N ARG A 65 -14.96 17.02 -3.09
CA ARG A 65 -16.17 16.54 -2.44
C ARG A 65 -16.62 17.61 -1.44
N LYS A 66 -17.83 18.12 -1.62
CA LYS A 66 -18.50 18.99 -0.65
C LYS A 66 -18.88 18.25 0.64
N ASP A 67 -18.41 17.03 0.79
CA ASP A 67 -18.82 16.08 1.85
C ASP A 67 -18.35 16.46 3.26
N ASN A 68 -17.38 17.39 3.39
CA ASN A 68 -16.92 17.84 4.71
C ASN A 68 -18.03 18.48 5.54
N ASN A 69 -19.08 19.05 4.90
CA ASN A 69 -20.20 19.63 5.63
C ASN A 69 -21.13 18.53 6.16
N ILE A 70 -21.40 17.48 5.39
CA ILE A 70 -22.31 16.39 5.79
C ILE A 70 -21.73 15.64 6.99
N GLU A 71 -20.43 15.34 7.00
CA GLU A 71 -19.79 14.67 8.15
C GLU A 71 -19.83 15.53 9.41
N ASN A 72 -19.54 16.82 9.27
CA ASN A 72 -19.58 17.75 10.40
C ASN A 72 -21.01 17.95 10.94
N ASP A 73 -22.00 17.98 10.05
CA ASP A 73 -23.41 18.10 10.42
C ASP A 73 -23.90 16.85 11.15
N LEU A 74 -23.56 15.66 10.64
CA LEU A 74 -23.87 14.39 11.30
C LEU A 74 -23.20 14.27 12.67
N ARG A 75 -21.93 14.68 12.77
CA ARG A 75 -21.18 14.71 14.03
C ARG A 75 -21.82 15.69 15.02
N GLY A 76 -22.19 16.88 14.55
CA GLY A 76 -22.88 17.90 15.36
C GLY A 76 -24.24 17.41 15.84
N ALA A 77 -25.04 16.79 14.98
CA ALA A 77 -26.34 16.23 15.33
C ALA A 77 -26.22 15.10 16.37
N ALA A 78 -25.25 14.18 16.18
CA ALA A 78 -24.99 13.11 17.14
C ALA A 78 -24.57 13.65 18.51
N GLN A 79 -23.70 14.65 18.57
CA GLN A 79 -23.27 15.29 19.83
C GLN A 79 -24.43 15.96 20.55
N LYS A 80 -25.26 16.70 19.82
CA LYS A 80 -26.47 17.33 20.39
C LYS A 80 -27.46 16.28 20.95
N GLY A 81 -27.67 15.19 20.21
CA GLY A 81 -28.54 14.09 20.63
C GLY A 81 -28.06 13.42 21.91
N ILE A 82 -26.76 13.22 22.07
CA ILE A 82 -26.18 12.65 23.29
C ILE A 82 -26.24 13.64 24.45
N ALA A 83 -25.90 14.92 24.20
CA ALA A 83 -25.99 15.95 25.22
C ALA A 83 -27.40 16.09 25.79
N SER A 84 -28.44 15.98 24.94
CA SER A 84 -29.85 16.02 25.38
C SER A 84 -30.22 14.79 26.21
N ARG A 85 -29.74 13.58 25.86
CA ARG A 85 -30.02 12.36 26.63
C ARG A 85 -29.30 12.32 27.98
N LEU A 86 -28.13 12.95 28.07
CA LEU A 86 -27.35 13.04 29.31
C LEU A 86 -27.68 14.30 30.14
N LYS A 87 -28.66 15.09 29.72
CA LYS A 87 -29.11 16.28 30.44
C LYS A 87 -29.58 15.88 31.85
N GLY A 88 -28.98 16.50 32.87
CA GLY A 88 -29.25 16.17 34.27
C GLY A 88 -28.29 15.18 34.93
N SER A 89 -27.31 14.67 34.18
CA SER A 89 -26.30 13.75 34.71
C SER A 89 -24.86 14.22 34.35
N PRO A 90 -24.35 15.26 35.04
CA PRO A 90 -23.06 15.89 34.67
C PRO A 90 -21.88 14.91 34.74
N ILE A 91 -21.88 13.99 35.68
CA ILE A 91 -20.82 12.96 35.80
C ILE A 91 -20.82 12.04 34.59
N LYS A 92 -21.98 11.57 34.12
CA LYS A 92 -22.07 10.71 32.92
C LYS A 92 -21.67 11.48 31.65
N GLN A 93 -22.03 12.75 31.57
CA GLN A 93 -21.63 13.60 30.43
C GLN A 93 -20.12 13.83 30.39
N TRP A 94 -19.49 14.11 31.55
CA TRP A 94 -18.05 14.23 31.66
C TRP A 94 -17.35 12.93 31.27
N TRP A 95 -17.78 11.79 31.81
CA TRP A 95 -17.22 10.48 31.49
C TRP A 95 -17.37 10.13 30.02
N PHE A 96 -18.55 10.38 29.43
CA PHE A 96 -18.77 10.16 28.00
C PHE A 96 -17.83 11.00 27.15
N ASN A 97 -17.68 12.28 27.43
CA ASN A 97 -16.78 13.15 26.67
C ASN A 97 -15.32 12.73 26.83
N TYR A 98 -14.91 12.32 28.02
CA TYR A 98 -13.57 11.79 28.24
C TYR A 98 -13.30 10.54 27.38
N VAL A 99 -14.19 9.55 27.43
CA VAL A 99 -14.05 8.30 26.62
C VAL A 99 -14.08 8.61 25.13
N LEU A 100 -14.99 9.48 24.68
CA LEU A 100 -15.09 9.87 23.27
C LEU A 100 -13.81 10.54 22.77
N ASN A 101 -13.24 11.45 23.53
CA ASN A 101 -12.00 12.12 23.15
C ASN A 101 -10.84 11.12 23.11
N LYS A 102 -10.72 10.25 24.11
CA LYS A 102 -9.72 9.18 24.11
C LYS A 102 -9.87 8.21 22.92
N ALA A 103 -11.10 7.84 22.59
CA ALA A 103 -11.35 6.99 21.43
C ALA A 103 -10.93 7.67 20.12
N ARG A 104 -11.22 8.96 19.95
CA ARG A 104 -10.78 9.75 18.79
C ARG A 104 -9.27 9.84 18.69
N ASP A 105 -8.60 10.14 19.81
CA ASP A 105 -7.15 10.21 19.88
C ASP A 105 -6.51 8.85 19.50
N LEU A 106 -7.04 7.75 20.03
CA LEU A 106 -6.54 6.41 19.76
C LEU A 106 -6.71 6.00 18.28
N VAL A 107 -7.87 6.32 17.68
CA VAL A 107 -8.10 6.06 16.24
C VAL A 107 -7.15 6.88 15.39
N SER A 108 -6.99 8.18 15.71
CA SER A 108 -6.03 9.05 15.00
C SER A 108 -4.59 8.55 15.15
N ASN A 109 -4.19 8.18 16.36
CA ASN A 109 -2.85 7.64 16.63
C ASN A 109 -2.60 6.32 15.92
N ARG A 110 -3.61 5.46 15.77
CA ARG A 110 -3.49 4.21 14.99
C ARG A 110 -3.12 4.51 13.53
N GLU A 111 -3.77 5.48 12.91
CA GLU A 111 -3.48 5.85 11.53
C GLU A 111 -2.10 6.53 11.41
N ASN A 112 -1.73 7.37 12.37
CA ASN A 112 -0.41 7.98 12.44
C ASN A 112 0.70 6.91 12.56
N LEU A 113 0.51 5.90 13.43
CA LEU A 113 1.47 4.80 13.59
C LEU A 113 1.58 3.95 12.32
N ARG A 114 0.49 3.73 11.60
CA ARG A 114 0.54 3.06 10.29
C ARG A 114 1.37 3.86 9.30
N PHE A 115 1.21 5.18 9.30
CA PHE A 115 1.99 6.07 8.43
C PHE A 115 3.47 6.06 8.80
N GLU A 116 3.81 6.17 10.09
CA GLU A 116 5.20 6.10 10.54
C GLU A 116 5.87 4.76 10.23
N ARG A 117 5.11 3.66 10.30
CA ARG A 117 5.59 2.35 9.84
C ARG A 117 5.97 2.39 8.36
N THR A 118 5.11 2.96 7.51
CA THR A 118 5.40 3.11 6.07
C THR A 118 6.67 3.92 5.82
N ARG A 119 6.88 5.01 6.56
CA ARG A 119 8.12 5.80 6.49
C ARG A 119 9.34 4.98 6.92
N GLY A 120 9.22 4.18 7.97
CA GLY A 120 10.28 3.26 8.40
C GLY A 120 10.68 2.29 7.28
N PHE A 121 9.69 1.66 6.62
CA PHE A 121 9.94 0.80 5.46
C PHE A 121 10.55 1.58 4.28
N GLY A 122 10.12 2.83 4.04
CA GLY A 122 10.71 3.71 3.03
C GLY A 122 12.19 4.00 3.27
N MET A 123 12.58 4.30 4.50
CA MET A 123 13.99 4.49 4.87
C MET A 123 14.82 3.22 4.61
N VAL A 124 14.34 2.07 5.07
CA VAL A 124 15.02 0.78 4.85
C VAL A 124 15.14 0.48 3.36
N ARG A 125 14.09 0.70 2.58
CA ARG A 125 14.08 0.56 1.11
C ARG A 125 15.16 1.42 0.46
N THR A 126 15.28 2.67 0.88
CA THR A 126 16.31 3.60 0.35
C THR A 126 17.71 3.10 0.67
N MET A 127 17.95 2.61 1.90
CA MET A 127 19.24 2.03 2.27
C MET A 127 19.61 0.82 1.42
N PHE A 128 18.68 -0.12 1.24
CA PHE A 128 18.92 -1.31 0.40
C PHE A 128 19.06 -0.96 -1.09
N SER A 129 18.33 0.03 -1.59
CA SER A 129 18.49 0.50 -2.96
C SER A 129 19.90 1.08 -3.18
N ALA A 130 20.37 1.93 -2.27
CA ALA A 130 21.72 2.48 -2.35
C ALA A 130 22.81 1.39 -2.22
N LEU A 131 22.59 0.39 -1.36
CA LEU A 131 23.46 -0.78 -1.29
C LEU A 131 23.50 -1.54 -2.63
N GLY A 132 22.33 -1.76 -3.22
CA GLY A 132 22.21 -2.44 -4.51
C GLY A 132 22.94 -1.71 -5.63
N GLU A 133 22.82 -0.38 -5.71
CA GLU A 133 23.55 0.46 -6.65
C GLU A 133 25.06 0.28 -6.49
N LYS A 134 25.56 0.36 -5.25
CA LYS A 134 26.97 0.18 -4.95
C LYS A 134 27.49 -1.23 -5.34
N LEU A 135 26.72 -2.26 -5.03
CA LEU A 135 27.09 -3.63 -5.39
C LEU A 135 27.06 -3.86 -6.92
N TYR A 136 26.15 -3.21 -7.62
CA TYR A 136 26.10 -3.22 -9.08
C TYR A 136 27.32 -2.50 -9.69
N GLU A 137 27.68 -1.32 -9.19
CA GLU A 137 28.88 -0.59 -9.62
C GLU A 137 30.18 -1.38 -9.41
N GLN A 138 30.21 -2.19 -8.35
CA GLN A 138 31.34 -3.10 -8.06
C GLN A 138 31.33 -4.40 -8.91
N GLY A 139 30.32 -4.61 -9.77
CA GLY A 139 30.17 -5.81 -10.60
C GLY A 139 29.75 -7.08 -9.84
N ILE A 140 29.38 -6.94 -8.58
CA ILE A 140 28.91 -8.05 -7.73
C ILE A 140 27.50 -8.48 -8.16
N LEU A 141 26.60 -7.52 -8.43
CA LEU A 141 25.26 -7.75 -8.92
C LEU A 141 25.15 -7.48 -10.42
N LYS A 142 24.25 -8.19 -11.11
CA LYS A 142 23.89 -7.95 -12.51
C LYS A 142 22.97 -6.75 -12.69
N ASP A 143 22.14 -6.47 -11.67
CA ASP A 143 21.18 -5.36 -11.59
C ASP A 143 21.17 -4.83 -10.17
N ALA A 144 21.05 -3.52 -9.97
CA ALA A 144 21.02 -2.91 -8.65
C ALA A 144 19.85 -3.43 -7.78
N ARG A 145 18.74 -3.80 -8.41
CA ARG A 145 17.58 -4.35 -7.70
C ARG A 145 17.73 -5.81 -7.29
N ASP A 146 18.76 -6.48 -7.71
CA ASP A 146 19.08 -7.85 -7.31
C ASP A 146 19.36 -7.96 -5.80
N VAL A 147 19.67 -6.84 -5.14
CA VAL A 147 19.83 -6.76 -3.69
C VAL A 147 18.60 -7.28 -2.95
N PHE A 148 17.40 -7.14 -3.49
CA PHE A 148 16.15 -7.60 -2.87
C PHE A 148 15.94 -9.12 -2.96
N TYR A 149 16.77 -9.83 -3.71
CA TYR A 149 16.81 -11.29 -3.73
C TYR A 149 17.89 -11.87 -2.82
N LEU A 150 18.65 -11.02 -2.10
CA LEU A 150 19.67 -11.45 -1.13
C LEU A 150 19.05 -11.63 0.27
N GLU A 151 19.59 -12.61 0.99
CA GLU A 151 19.34 -12.76 2.41
C GLU A 151 20.27 -11.86 3.23
N LEU A 152 19.83 -11.48 4.44
CA LEU A 152 20.65 -10.65 5.33
C LEU A 152 21.98 -11.32 5.70
N ALA A 153 22.01 -12.66 5.77
CA ALA A 153 23.22 -13.42 6.03
C ALA A 153 24.22 -13.26 4.87
N GLU A 154 23.76 -13.34 3.62
CA GLU A 154 24.57 -13.14 2.43
C GLU A 154 25.12 -11.71 2.37
N ILE A 155 24.28 -10.72 2.67
CA ILE A 155 24.69 -9.30 2.69
C ILE A 155 25.79 -9.05 3.74
N LYS A 156 25.67 -9.67 4.93
CA LYS A 156 26.69 -9.53 5.98
C LYS A 156 28.04 -10.19 5.62
N GLN A 157 28.02 -11.18 4.74
CA GLN A 157 29.22 -11.88 4.29
C GLN A 157 29.89 -11.21 3.09
N LEU A 158 29.31 -10.20 2.48
CA LEU A 158 29.86 -9.50 1.31
C LEU A 158 31.23 -8.86 1.55
N ASP A 159 31.65 -8.71 2.81
CA ASP A 159 32.96 -8.13 3.19
C ASP A 159 34.13 -9.13 3.05
N THR A 160 33.85 -10.39 2.82
CA THR A 160 34.86 -11.43 2.60
C THR A 160 34.92 -11.80 1.11
N ASN A 161 35.99 -11.45 0.45
CA ASN A 161 36.37 -11.59 -0.97
C ASN A 161 36.00 -12.89 -1.75
N SER A 162 34.97 -13.59 -1.34
CA SER A 162 34.58 -14.93 -1.83
C SER A 162 33.27 -14.94 -2.64
N PHE A 163 32.77 -13.79 -3.04
CA PHE A 163 31.48 -13.71 -3.69
C PHE A 163 31.60 -13.50 -5.18
N SER A 164 31.36 -14.54 -5.96
CA SER A 164 31.23 -14.28 -7.36
C SER A 164 30.07 -14.99 -8.04
N GLU A 165 30.23 -16.19 -8.37
CA GLU A 165 29.33 -16.87 -9.31
C GLU A 165 28.19 -17.60 -8.58
N GLU A 166 28.46 -18.11 -7.39
CA GLU A 166 27.48 -18.83 -6.56
C GLU A 166 26.33 -17.92 -6.10
N LEU A 167 26.66 -16.68 -5.69
CA LEU A 167 25.65 -15.70 -5.31
C LEU A 167 24.74 -15.32 -6.48
N LYS A 168 25.30 -15.12 -7.67
CA LYS A 168 24.54 -14.82 -8.88
C LYS A 168 23.60 -15.97 -9.24
N GLN A 169 24.04 -17.22 -9.08
CA GLN A 169 23.20 -18.40 -9.29
C GLN A 169 22.05 -18.47 -8.29
N HIS A 170 22.29 -18.14 -6.99
CA HIS A 170 21.23 -18.07 -5.98
C HIS A 170 20.18 -16.99 -6.33
N ILE A 171 20.62 -15.81 -6.75
CA ILE A 171 19.73 -14.74 -7.21
C ILE A 171 18.89 -15.20 -8.41
N ASP A 172 19.53 -15.78 -9.43
CA ASP A 172 18.83 -16.24 -10.63
C ASP A 172 17.79 -17.32 -10.30
N LYS A 173 18.13 -18.25 -9.39
CA LYS A 173 17.19 -19.27 -8.89
C LYS A 173 16.00 -18.65 -8.18
N ARG A 174 16.23 -17.68 -7.28
CA ARG A 174 15.15 -16.97 -6.56
C ARG A 174 14.27 -16.15 -7.51
N LYS A 175 14.84 -15.48 -8.51
CA LYS A 175 14.09 -14.79 -9.56
C LYS A 175 13.17 -15.75 -10.32
N LEU A 176 13.69 -16.93 -10.68
CA LEU A 176 12.88 -17.95 -11.37
C LEU A 176 11.73 -18.44 -10.46
N GLU A 177 11.97 -18.64 -9.19
CA GLU A 177 10.94 -19.03 -8.22
C GLU A 177 9.86 -17.98 -8.10
N PHE A 178 10.23 -16.70 -7.93
CA PHE A 178 9.29 -15.58 -7.90
C PHE A 178 8.47 -15.46 -9.20
N SER A 179 9.06 -15.73 -10.37
CA SER A 179 8.31 -15.71 -11.62
C SER A 179 7.25 -16.81 -11.67
N LYS A 180 7.57 -18.02 -11.16
CA LYS A 180 6.60 -19.11 -11.06
C LYS A 180 5.41 -18.74 -10.15
N TYR A 181 5.67 -18.06 -9.01
CA TYR A 181 4.59 -17.63 -8.12
C TYR A 181 3.66 -16.59 -8.77
N LYS A 182 4.17 -15.75 -9.68
CA LYS A 182 3.35 -14.79 -10.42
C LYS A 182 2.40 -15.43 -11.43
N GLU A 183 2.77 -16.62 -11.94
CA GLU A 183 1.97 -17.38 -12.90
C GLU A 183 0.94 -18.29 -12.22
N GLN A 184 1.09 -18.53 -10.92
CA GLN A 184 0.18 -19.36 -10.15
C GLN A 184 -1.10 -18.58 -9.78
N GLU A 185 -2.24 -19.28 -9.77
CA GLU A 185 -3.44 -18.71 -9.21
C GLU A 185 -3.23 -18.33 -7.74
N PRO A 186 -3.69 -17.15 -7.31
CA PRO A 186 -3.54 -16.76 -5.91
C PRO A 186 -4.26 -17.76 -5.00
N PRO A 187 -3.70 -18.04 -3.81
CA PRO A 187 -4.34 -18.94 -2.86
C PRO A 187 -5.70 -18.40 -2.44
N GLN A 188 -6.59 -19.30 -2.01
CA GLN A 188 -7.88 -18.90 -1.48
C GLN A 188 -7.71 -18.00 -0.25
N GLU A 189 -8.61 -17.02 -0.06
CA GLU A 189 -8.58 -16.11 1.11
C GLU A 189 -8.64 -16.83 2.46
N ARG A 190 -9.19 -18.04 2.47
CA ARG A 190 -9.27 -18.88 3.68
C ARG A 190 -8.79 -20.29 3.35
N PHE A 191 -7.89 -20.76 4.14
CA PHE A 191 -7.40 -22.15 4.09
C PHE A 191 -7.33 -22.72 5.50
N PHE A 192 -7.48 -24.03 5.62
CA PHE A 192 -7.32 -24.74 6.87
C PHE A 192 -6.00 -25.49 6.86
N SER A 193 -5.22 -25.40 7.94
CA SER A 193 -4.03 -26.20 8.14
C SER A 193 -4.17 -26.99 9.43
N TYR A 194 -3.70 -28.23 9.42
CA TYR A 194 -3.66 -29.10 10.60
C TYR A 194 -2.21 -29.30 11.01
N GLY A 195 -1.88 -28.91 12.26
CA GLY A 195 -0.54 -29.06 12.82
C GLY A 195 0.49 -28.07 12.25
N ASN A 196 1.77 -28.33 12.57
CA ASN A 196 2.90 -27.57 12.05
C ASN A 196 3.27 -28.11 10.66
N ASN A 197 2.54 -27.71 9.66
CA ASN A 197 2.81 -28.12 8.28
C ASN A 197 3.78 -27.13 7.64
N PHE A 198 5.03 -27.57 7.46
CA PHE A 198 6.07 -26.85 6.71
C PHE A 198 6.17 -27.34 5.24
N SER A 199 5.19 -28.14 4.78
CA SER A 199 5.16 -28.59 3.40
C SER A 199 4.50 -27.55 2.51
N ASP A 200 5.06 -27.30 1.34
CA ASP A 200 4.50 -26.41 0.32
C ASP A 200 3.19 -26.94 -0.30
N GLU A 201 2.78 -28.15 0.07
CA GLU A 201 1.51 -28.73 -0.31
C GLU A 201 0.37 -28.24 0.59
N PHE A 202 -0.16 -27.07 0.27
CA PHE A 202 -1.43 -26.64 0.85
C PHE A 202 -2.55 -27.51 0.29
N ILE A 203 -3.21 -28.26 1.17
CA ILE A 203 -4.43 -28.99 0.82
C ILE A 203 -5.55 -27.96 0.69
N TYR A 204 -5.72 -27.43 -0.52
CA TYR A 204 -6.87 -26.62 -0.87
C TYR A 204 -8.08 -27.55 -0.93
N SER A 205 -8.99 -27.51 0.03
CA SER A 205 -10.32 -28.05 -0.18
C SER A 205 -11.00 -27.16 -1.23
N LYS A 206 -10.99 -27.65 -2.47
CA LYS A 206 -11.77 -27.06 -3.56
C LYS A 206 -13.27 -27.40 -3.32
N GLU A 207 -13.87 -26.86 -2.30
CA GLU A 207 -15.29 -26.61 -2.35
C GLU A 207 -15.52 -25.45 -3.33
N LYS A 208 -15.38 -25.76 -4.60
CA LYS A 208 -16.02 -24.98 -5.64
C LYS A 208 -17.51 -25.12 -5.40
N LEU A 209 -18.09 -24.19 -4.64
CA LEU A 209 -19.51 -23.91 -4.81
C LEU A 209 -19.66 -23.62 -6.31
N ALA A 210 -20.25 -24.58 -7.02
CA ALA A 210 -20.51 -24.44 -8.44
C ALA A 210 -21.22 -23.10 -8.64
N PRO A 211 -20.73 -22.20 -9.50
CA PRO A 211 -21.45 -20.97 -9.77
C PRO A 211 -22.81 -21.37 -10.32
N ILE A 212 -23.86 -20.90 -9.71
CA ILE A 212 -25.21 -20.97 -10.29
C ILE A 212 -25.08 -20.16 -11.58
N GLU A 213 -25.38 -20.81 -12.71
CA GLU A 213 -25.22 -20.24 -14.05
C GLU A 213 -26.00 -18.91 -14.11
N GLY A 214 -25.27 -17.78 -14.24
CA GLY A 214 -25.84 -16.43 -14.33
C GLY A 214 -25.64 -15.52 -13.11
N ASP A 215 -25.20 -16.00 -11.94
CA ASP A 215 -25.01 -15.17 -10.77
C ASP A 215 -23.53 -14.75 -10.58
N LEU A 216 -23.32 -13.45 -10.47
CA LEU A 216 -22.04 -12.89 -10.09
C LEU A 216 -21.95 -12.81 -8.55
N LYS A 217 -20.97 -13.50 -7.95
CA LYS A 217 -20.69 -13.42 -6.52
C LYS A 217 -19.64 -12.35 -6.27
N GLY A 218 -19.97 -11.35 -5.49
CA GLY A 218 -19.07 -10.26 -5.11
C GLY A 218 -18.85 -10.17 -3.62
N ILE A 219 -17.82 -9.43 -3.22
CA ILE A 219 -17.56 -9.07 -1.83
C ILE A 219 -18.13 -7.67 -1.58
N GLY A 220 -19.06 -7.57 -0.63
CA GLY A 220 -19.62 -6.28 -0.21
C GLY A 220 -18.57 -5.47 0.56
N CYS A 221 -18.04 -4.42 -0.05
CA CYS A 221 -17.04 -3.56 0.58
C CYS A 221 -17.64 -2.39 1.37
N CYS A 222 -18.88 -2.01 1.07
CA CYS A 222 -19.58 -0.90 1.73
C CYS A 222 -21.05 -1.26 1.96
N PRO A 223 -21.65 -0.83 3.09
CA PRO A 223 -23.08 -1.01 3.31
C PRO A 223 -23.88 -0.08 2.39
N GLY A 224 -24.90 -0.59 1.73
CA GLY A 224 -25.81 0.18 0.91
C GLY A 224 -26.27 -0.56 -0.34
N ILE A 225 -27.30 0.01 -1.00
CA ILE A 225 -27.80 -0.45 -2.28
C ILE A 225 -27.43 0.60 -3.32
N VAL A 226 -26.72 0.20 -4.36
CA VAL A 226 -26.31 1.09 -5.46
C VAL A 226 -26.82 0.53 -6.77
N GLN A 227 -27.46 1.37 -7.57
CA GLN A 227 -27.83 1.06 -8.95
C GLN A 227 -26.97 1.90 -9.89
N ALA A 228 -26.09 1.24 -10.65
CA ALA A 228 -25.17 1.90 -11.56
C ALA A 228 -24.82 0.99 -12.74
N LYS A 229 -24.21 1.55 -13.79
CA LYS A 229 -23.66 0.76 -14.89
C LYS A 229 -22.44 -0.04 -14.39
N VAL A 230 -22.45 -1.34 -14.68
CA VAL A 230 -21.33 -2.23 -14.35
C VAL A 230 -20.12 -1.85 -15.20
N ARG A 231 -18.95 -1.70 -14.57
CA ARG A 231 -17.66 -1.57 -15.24
C ARG A 231 -16.83 -2.80 -14.90
N VAL A 232 -16.47 -3.56 -15.92
CA VAL A 232 -15.54 -4.68 -15.77
C VAL A 232 -14.11 -4.11 -15.83
N VAL A 233 -13.34 -4.34 -14.78
CA VAL A 233 -11.92 -4.00 -14.70
C VAL A 233 -11.18 -5.32 -14.66
N ASN A 234 -10.50 -5.66 -15.76
CA ASN A 234 -9.74 -6.91 -15.87
C ASN A 234 -8.33 -6.78 -15.25
N ASP A 235 -7.82 -5.55 -15.21
CA ASP A 235 -6.54 -5.22 -14.60
C ASP A 235 -6.74 -3.94 -13.77
N PRO A 236 -6.60 -4.00 -12.45
CA PRO A 236 -6.76 -2.85 -11.56
C PRO A 236 -5.55 -1.91 -11.53
N ASP A 237 -4.40 -2.26 -12.16
CA ASP A 237 -3.16 -1.49 -12.16
C ASP A 237 -3.08 -0.37 -13.22
#